data_aea825176e6cc46ba9294a4234b006db
#
_entry.id   aea825176e6cc46ba9294a4234b006db
#
_cell.length_a   1.000
_cell.length_b   1.000
_cell.length_c   1.000
_cell.angle_alpha   90.00
_cell.angle_beta   90.00
_cell.angle_gamma   90.00
#
_symmetry.space_group_name_H-M   'P 1'
#
loop_
_entity.id
_entity.type
_entity.pdbx_description
1 polymer ?
#
loop_
_entity_poly.entity_id
_entity_poly.type
_entity_poly.pdbx_seq_one_letter_code
_entity_poly.pdbx_strand_id
1 'polypeptide(L)'
;VGAVLSYKFFAHVRTRVQIWLDPFCDPTGSSWQIAQSLYSIADGNLMGTGIGQGMATMSPVVESDFIFSAIAEEMGLLGAAAVILLFVLLAVRGLLTAARARSDLAAFMAVGLTTSIALQAFLIAGGVMGLIPLTGVTLPFMSQGGTSLLASFIAVGFLLRCGHEGTGEQAEVEGAGVSGKVFGSHLETPESGVLGRIALSRRLTVLTGFFCALDATLIARLAYLQIFKAEEIRMLPSNNHVSTKASKVRRGSILTSDGVTLAE
;
A
#
# COMPACT_ATOMS: atom_id res chain seq x y z
N VAL A 1 22.03 15.18 5.32
CA VAL A 1 22.02 16.64 5.56
C VAL A 1 20.60 17.19 5.42
N GLY A 2 19.86 16.94 4.31
CA GLY A 2 18.52 17.47 4.07
C GLY A 2 17.48 17.11 5.16
N ALA A 3 17.42 15.85 5.62
CA ALA A 3 16.49 15.42 6.66
C ALA A 3 16.71 16.12 8.01
N VAL A 4 17.98 16.36 8.40
CA VAL A 4 18.33 17.07 9.63
C VAL A 4 17.96 18.55 9.53
N LEU A 5 18.17 19.17 8.38
CA LEU A 5 17.75 20.53 8.11
C LEU A 5 16.22 20.65 8.17
N SER A 6 15.48 19.75 7.51
CA SER A 6 14.03 19.74 7.55
C SER A 6 13.48 19.59 8.96
N TYR A 7 14.06 18.72 9.78
CA TYR A 7 13.69 18.56 11.19
C TYR A 7 13.91 19.83 12.02
N LYS A 8 14.99 20.59 11.75
CA LYS A 8 15.28 21.84 12.48
C LYS A 8 14.38 23.00 12.06
N PHE A 9 14.09 23.13 10.75
CA PHE A 9 13.42 24.31 10.21
C PHE A 9 11.89 24.17 10.14
N PHE A 10 11.34 22.94 10.03
CA PHE A 10 9.90 22.73 9.88
C PHE A 10 9.28 22.09 11.12
N ALA A 11 8.42 22.86 11.82
CA ALA A 11 7.68 22.36 12.99
C ALA A 11 6.84 21.11 12.66
N HIS A 12 6.24 21.07 11.48
CA HIS A 12 5.46 19.93 10.96
C HIS A 12 6.26 18.62 10.91
N VAL A 13 7.52 18.69 10.46
CA VAL A 13 8.40 17.51 10.38
C VAL A 13 8.75 17.03 11.77
N ARG A 14 9.01 17.97 12.68
CA ARG A 14 9.30 17.66 14.09
C ARG A 14 8.13 16.93 14.76
N THR A 15 6.92 17.44 14.60
CA THR A 15 5.71 16.82 15.16
C THR A 15 5.51 15.41 14.60
N ARG A 16 5.66 15.20 13.28
CA ARG A 16 5.54 13.86 12.67
C ARG A 16 6.60 12.88 13.20
N VAL A 17 7.82 13.31 13.42
CA VAL A 17 8.89 12.48 14.01
C VAL A 17 8.59 12.16 15.48
N GLN A 18 8.08 13.11 16.24
CA GLN A 18 7.67 12.87 17.64
C GLN A 18 6.54 11.84 17.72
N ILE A 19 5.48 11.99 16.92
CA ILE A 19 4.37 11.06 16.84
C ILE A 19 4.83 9.66 16.39
N TRP A 20 5.81 9.59 15.49
CA TRP A 20 6.37 8.31 15.05
C TRP A 20 7.17 7.61 16.17
N LEU A 21 7.93 8.35 16.97
CA LEU A 21 8.71 7.79 18.09
C LEU A 21 7.80 7.35 19.24
N ASP A 22 6.76 8.13 19.54
CA ASP A 22 5.77 7.82 20.56
C ASP A 22 4.34 8.08 20.03
N PRO A 23 3.71 7.08 19.41
CA PRO A 23 2.36 7.21 18.84
C PRO A 23 1.26 7.46 19.87
N PHE A 24 1.53 7.20 21.16
CA PHE A 24 0.56 7.31 22.23
C PHE A 24 0.81 8.51 23.16
N CYS A 25 1.73 9.40 22.81
CA CYS A 25 2.05 10.58 23.63
C CYS A 25 0.87 11.56 23.79
N ASP A 26 0.03 11.69 22.76
CA ASP A 26 -1.17 12.55 22.78
C ASP A 26 -2.30 11.87 21.98
N PRO A 27 -2.90 10.78 22.53
CA PRO A 27 -3.85 9.95 21.79
C PRO A 27 -5.21 10.62 21.57
N THR A 28 -5.44 11.80 22.12
CA THR A 28 -6.66 12.62 21.92
C THR A 28 -6.42 13.86 21.05
N GLY A 29 -5.17 14.19 20.75
CA GLY A 29 -4.77 15.35 19.99
C GLY A 29 -3.94 15.01 18.77
N SER A 30 -2.67 15.43 18.76
CA SER A 30 -1.82 15.39 17.57
C SER A 30 -1.49 13.97 17.07
N SER A 31 -1.44 12.97 17.96
CA SER A 31 -1.18 11.57 17.59
C SER A 31 -2.44 10.71 17.45
N TRP A 32 -3.63 11.31 17.57
CA TRP A 32 -4.90 10.58 17.57
C TRP A 32 -5.08 9.68 16.33
N GLN A 33 -4.77 10.15 15.13
CA GLN A 33 -4.93 9.40 13.90
C GLN A 33 -4.10 8.12 13.87
N ILE A 34 -2.82 8.22 14.24
CA ILE A 34 -1.92 7.05 14.24
C ILE A 34 -2.25 6.10 15.39
N ALA A 35 -2.68 6.62 16.55
CA ALA A 35 -3.12 5.80 17.67
C ALA A 35 -4.35 4.98 17.29
N GLN A 36 -5.38 5.60 16.68
CA GLN A 36 -6.56 4.90 16.18
C GLN A 36 -6.22 3.83 15.14
N SER A 37 -5.31 4.14 14.22
CA SER A 37 -4.82 3.17 13.24
C SER A 37 -4.16 1.95 13.90
N LEU A 38 -3.35 2.16 14.94
CA LEU A 38 -2.71 1.06 15.67
C LEU A 38 -3.72 0.24 16.49
N TYR A 39 -4.77 0.88 17.02
CA TYR A 39 -5.88 0.16 17.69
C TYR A 39 -6.64 -0.72 16.70
N SER A 40 -7.01 -0.18 15.53
CA SER A 40 -7.65 -0.95 14.46
C SER A 40 -6.79 -2.14 14.02
N ILE A 41 -5.50 -1.95 13.78
CA ILE A 41 -4.58 -3.04 13.42
C ILE A 41 -4.53 -4.09 14.54
N ALA A 42 -4.42 -3.69 15.81
CA ALA A 42 -4.38 -4.62 16.93
C ALA A 42 -5.68 -5.42 17.08
N ASP A 43 -6.83 -4.82 16.79
CA ASP A 43 -8.15 -5.48 16.83
C ASP A 43 -8.32 -6.55 15.75
N GLY A 44 -7.61 -6.43 14.63
CA GLY A 44 -7.74 -7.34 13.50
C GLY A 44 -7.32 -8.79 13.78
N ASN A 45 -6.40 -9.05 14.70
CA ASN A 45 -5.90 -10.41 14.95
C ASN A 45 -5.48 -11.16 13.67
N LEU A 46 -5.58 -12.51 13.71
CA LEU A 46 -5.22 -13.36 12.58
C LEU A 46 -6.29 -13.35 11.47
N MET A 47 -7.57 -13.41 11.84
CA MET A 47 -8.70 -13.60 10.90
C MET A 47 -9.51 -12.32 10.63
N GLY A 48 -9.25 -11.24 11.35
CA GLY A 48 -10.03 -10.02 11.27
C GLY A 48 -11.29 -10.02 12.13
N THR A 49 -11.90 -8.85 12.25
CA THR A 49 -13.20 -8.67 12.94
C THR A 49 -14.38 -9.05 12.04
N GLY A 50 -14.15 -9.19 10.73
CA GLY A 50 -15.15 -9.40 9.70
C GLY A 50 -15.42 -8.13 8.88
N ILE A 51 -15.70 -8.31 7.59
CA ILE A 51 -15.95 -7.21 6.64
C ILE A 51 -17.20 -6.41 7.11
N GLY A 52 -17.03 -5.11 7.27
CA GLY A 52 -18.08 -4.20 7.75
C GLY A 52 -18.39 -4.31 9.24
N GLN A 53 -17.67 -5.12 10.01
CA GLN A 53 -17.86 -5.27 11.46
C GLN A 53 -16.76 -4.58 12.29
N GLY A 54 -15.75 -4.04 11.61
CA GLY A 54 -14.71 -3.26 12.24
C GLY A 54 -15.18 -1.89 12.71
N MET A 55 -14.35 -1.22 13.50
CA MET A 55 -14.56 0.16 13.96
C MET A 55 -13.62 1.14 13.23
N ALA A 56 -13.14 0.75 12.05
CA ALA A 56 -12.23 1.55 11.26
C ALA A 56 -12.72 2.99 11.00
N THR A 57 -14.06 3.18 10.94
CA THR A 57 -14.71 4.51 10.81
C THR A 57 -14.44 5.45 11.98
N MET A 58 -13.94 4.96 13.13
CA MET A 58 -13.50 5.82 14.23
C MET A 58 -12.20 6.57 13.89
N SER A 59 -11.41 6.08 12.94
CA SER A 59 -10.24 6.79 12.43
C SER A 59 -10.67 7.84 11.40
N PRO A 60 -10.29 9.11 11.55
CA PRO A 60 -10.60 10.11 10.54
C PRO A 60 -9.81 9.80 9.27
N VAL A 61 -10.41 10.10 8.11
CA VAL A 61 -9.76 9.93 6.81
C VAL A 61 -9.34 8.46 6.53
N VAL A 62 -10.07 7.49 7.11
CA VAL A 62 -9.83 6.05 6.90
C VAL A 62 -9.80 5.70 5.43
N GLU A 63 -10.72 6.28 4.66
CA GLU A 63 -10.92 5.98 3.25
C GLU A 63 -9.72 6.38 2.36
N SER A 64 -8.88 7.32 2.80
CA SER A 64 -7.70 7.76 2.05
C SER A 64 -6.39 7.23 2.62
N ASP A 65 -5.95 7.78 3.76
CA ASP A 65 -4.61 7.56 4.28
C ASP A 65 -4.50 6.33 5.18
N PHE A 66 -5.61 5.90 5.79
CA PHE A 66 -5.64 4.79 6.74
C PHE A 66 -6.41 3.58 6.25
N ILE A 67 -6.68 3.46 4.95
CA ILE A 67 -7.40 2.30 4.37
C ILE A 67 -6.71 0.97 4.70
N PHE A 68 -5.38 0.96 4.80
CA PHE A 68 -4.62 -0.23 5.17
C PHE A 68 -4.92 -0.70 6.61
N SER A 69 -5.15 0.22 7.57
CA SER A 69 -5.56 -0.16 8.93
C SER A 69 -6.95 -0.77 8.97
N ALA A 70 -7.88 -0.25 8.16
CA ALA A 70 -9.22 -0.83 8.03
C ALA A 70 -9.17 -2.25 7.46
N ILE A 71 -8.36 -2.49 6.42
CA ILE A 71 -8.15 -3.83 5.86
C ILE A 71 -7.53 -4.76 6.91
N ALA A 72 -6.56 -4.27 7.67
CA ALA A 72 -5.90 -5.04 8.72
C ALA A 72 -6.83 -5.35 9.90
N GLU A 73 -7.80 -4.48 10.21
CA GLU A 73 -8.84 -4.72 11.21
C GLU A 73 -9.88 -5.74 10.74
N GLU A 74 -10.46 -5.52 9.57
CA GLU A 74 -11.58 -6.32 9.09
C GLU A 74 -11.17 -7.69 8.56
N MET A 75 -10.03 -7.78 7.85
CA MET A 75 -9.53 -9.01 7.22
C MET A 75 -8.36 -9.64 8.01
N GLY A 76 -7.88 -9.00 9.06
CA GLY A 76 -6.81 -9.49 9.90
C GLY A 76 -5.44 -9.58 9.21
N LEU A 77 -4.54 -10.34 9.86
CA LEU A 77 -3.19 -10.58 9.35
C LEU A 77 -3.20 -11.19 7.95
N LEU A 78 -4.08 -12.16 7.71
CA LEU A 78 -4.14 -12.88 6.43
C LEU A 78 -4.54 -11.94 5.29
N GLY A 79 -5.57 -11.11 5.49
CA GLY A 79 -6.04 -10.19 4.47
C GLY A 79 -5.03 -9.07 4.19
N ALA A 80 -4.50 -8.44 5.23
CA ALA A 80 -3.51 -7.38 5.06
C ALA A 80 -2.19 -7.91 4.46
N ALA A 81 -1.74 -9.11 4.86
CA ALA A 81 -0.58 -9.75 4.23
C ALA A 81 -0.85 -10.10 2.75
N ALA A 82 -2.05 -10.55 2.41
CA ALA A 82 -2.42 -10.82 1.02
C ALA A 82 -2.34 -9.53 0.17
N VAL A 83 -2.78 -8.39 0.69
CA VAL A 83 -2.64 -7.09 0.00
C VAL A 83 -1.17 -6.74 -0.23
N ILE A 84 -0.31 -6.87 0.79
CA ILE A 84 1.13 -6.64 0.64
C ILE A 84 1.71 -7.57 -0.43
N LEU A 85 1.38 -8.87 -0.40
CA LEU A 85 1.85 -9.85 -1.39
C LEU A 85 1.39 -9.53 -2.82
N LEU A 86 0.21 -8.94 -3.01
CA LEU A 86 -0.24 -8.47 -4.32
C LEU A 86 0.65 -7.33 -4.84
N PHE A 87 1.07 -6.39 -3.99
CA PHE A 87 2.03 -5.35 -4.37
C PHE A 87 3.42 -5.92 -4.68
N VAL A 88 3.88 -6.92 -3.91
CA VAL A 88 5.12 -7.68 -4.25
C VAL A 88 5.00 -8.31 -5.62
N LEU A 89 3.90 -8.99 -5.89
CA LEU A 89 3.66 -9.66 -7.18
C LEU A 89 3.67 -8.65 -8.33
N LEU A 90 3.01 -7.50 -8.14
CA LEU A 90 3.01 -6.41 -9.12
C LEU A 90 4.44 -5.87 -9.35
N ALA A 91 5.20 -5.65 -8.28
CA ALA A 91 6.58 -5.17 -8.37
C ALA A 91 7.46 -6.18 -9.12
N VAL A 92 7.39 -7.46 -8.77
CA VAL A 92 8.15 -8.53 -9.44
C VAL A 92 7.78 -8.62 -10.92
N ARG A 93 6.49 -8.62 -11.24
CA ARG A 93 6.00 -8.67 -12.64
C ARG A 93 6.41 -7.43 -13.43
N GLY A 94 6.31 -6.25 -12.85
CA GLY A 94 6.73 -5.01 -13.50
C GLY A 94 8.23 -4.96 -13.79
N LEU A 95 9.06 -5.40 -12.85
CA LEU A 95 10.51 -5.50 -13.06
C LEU A 95 10.90 -6.59 -14.08
N LEU A 96 10.16 -7.70 -14.13
CA LEU A 96 10.34 -8.72 -15.17
C LEU A 96 9.93 -8.19 -16.55
N THR A 97 8.90 -7.36 -16.63
CA THR A 97 8.52 -6.65 -17.87
C THR A 97 9.64 -5.75 -18.34
N ALA A 98 10.24 -4.97 -17.43
CA ALA A 98 11.39 -4.14 -17.74
C ALA A 98 12.61 -4.95 -18.25
N ALA A 99 12.86 -6.13 -17.64
CA ALA A 99 13.95 -7.00 -18.06
C ALA A 99 13.78 -7.58 -19.48
N ARG A 100 12.52 -7.70 -19.93
CA ARG A 100 12.15 -8.26 -21.25
C ARG A 100 11.90 -7.18 -22.29
N ALA A 101 11.90 -5.91 -21.93
CA ALA A 101 11.66 -4.81 -22.85
C ALA A 101 12.70 -4.78 -23.99
N ARG A 102 12.24 -4.46 -25.20
CA ARG A 102 13.09 -4.39 -26.40
C ARG A 102 13.80 -3.04 -26.54
N SER A 103 13.16 -1.96 -26.05
CA SER A 103 13.72 -0.63 -26.08
C SER A 103 14.15 -0.18 -24.68
N ASP A 104 15.22 0.64 -24.61
CA ASP A 104 15.68 1.22 -23.35
C ASP A 104 14.61 2.12 -22.73
N LEU A 105 13.85 2.84 -23.56
CA LEU A 105 12.74 3.68 -23.10
C LEU A 105 11.68 2.87 -22.36
N ALA A 106 11.21 1.76 -22.97
CA ALA A 106 10.23 0.89 -22.35
C ALA A 106 10.76 0.24 -21.05
N ALA A 107 12.05 -0.15 -21.04
CA ALA A 107 12.71 -0.69 -19.85
C ALA A 107 12.73 0.34 -18.71
N PHE A 108 13.19 1.56 -18.96
CA PHE A 108 13.24 2.61 -17.93
C PHE A 108 11.85 3.06 -17.48
N MET A 109 10.88 3.16 -18.38
CA MET A 109 9.49 3.44 -18.02
C MET A 109 8.93 2.35 -17.11
N ALA A 110 9.11 1.07 -17.46
CA ALA A 110 8.62 -0.04 -16.68
C ALA A 110 9.26 -0.09 -15.28
N VAL A 111 10.57 0.14 -15.17
CA VAL A 111 11.25 0.25 -13.85
C VAL A 111 10.71 1.42 -13.06
N GLY A 112 10.60 2.61 -13.66
CA GLY A 112 10.18 3.82 -12.97
C GLY A 112 8.76 3.71 -12.43
N LEU A 113 7.80 3.27 -13.25
CA LEU A 113 6.40 3.11 -12.87
C LEU A 113 6.23 2.03 -11.78
N THR A 114 6.89 0.89 -11.96
CA THR A 114 6.83 -0.21 -10.97
C THR A 114 7.41 0.22 -9.62
N THR A 115 8.59 0.85 -9.64
CA THR A 115 9.25 1.36 -8.43
C THR A 115 8.41 2.40 -7.72
N SER A 116 7.77 3.31 -8.47
CA SER A 116 6.89 4.34 -7.91
C SER A 116 5.72 3.73 -7.17
N ILE A 117 5.01 2.77 -7.78
CA ILE A 117 3.85 2.10 -7.18
C ILE A 117 4.28 1.28 -5.95
N ALA A 118 5.36 0.49 -6.06
CA ALA A 118 5.83 -0.34 -4.96
C ALA A 118 6.31 0.49 -3.77
N LEU A 119 7.08 1.56 -4.03
CA LEU A 119 7.56 2.44 -2.98
C LEU A 119 6.41 3.20 -2.31
N GLN A 120 5.42 3.66 -3.09
CA GLN A 120 4.22 4.32 -2.56
C GLN A 120 3.44 3.38 -1.63
N ALA A 121 3.21 2.13 -2.04
CA ALA A 121 2.55 1.12 -1.20
C ALA A 121 3.34 0.84 0.10
N PHE A 122 4.66 0.71 0.00
CA PHE A 122 5.52 0.56 1.18
C PHE A 122 5.45 1.75 2.13
N LEU A 123 5.52 2.98 1.61
CA LEU A 123 5.51 4.20 2.41
C LEU A 123 4.19 4.36 3.19
N ILE A 124 3.04 4.07 2.57
CA ILE A 124 1.76 4.20 3.27
C ILE A 124 1.55 3.07 4.28
N ALA A 125 1.75 1.80 3.89
CA ALA A 125 1.59 0.68 4.80
C ALA A 125 2.56 0.78 5.99
N GLY A 126 3.83 1.11 5.73
CA GLY A 126 4.84 1.33 6.76
C GLY A 126 4.54 2.52 7.67
N GLY A 127 4.02 3.61 7.14
CA GLY A 127 3.60 4.79 7.90
C GLY A 127 2.44 4.49 8.84
N VAL A 128 1.42 3.80 8.33
CA VAL A 128 0.23 3.39 9.09
C VAL A 128 0.57 2.41 10.23
N MET A 129 1.53 1.51 10.01
CA MET A 129 2.03 0.59 11.04
C MET A 129 3.09 1.19 11.99
N GLY A 130 3.42 2.48 11.84
CA GLY A 130 4.44 3.14 12.64
C GLY A 130 5.86 2.61 12.41
N LEU A 131 6.16 1.99 11.26
CA LEU A 131 7.51 1.58 10.87
C LEU A 131 8.35 2.79 10.44
N ILE A 132 7.72 3.71 9.73
CA ILE A 132 8.29 4.98 9.26
C ILE A 132 7.34 6.13 9.64
N PRO A 133 7.80 7.39 9.63
CA PRO A 133 6.91 8.52 9.85
C PRO A 133 5.80 8.57 8.79
N LEU A 134 4.58 8.86 9.21
CA LEU A 134 3.42 8.94 8.31
C LEU A 134 3.63 10.02 7.24
N THR A 135 3.47 9.65 5.97
CA THR A 135 3.73 10.52 4.82
C THR A 135 2.48 11.21 4.27
N GLY A 136 1.27 10.68 4.52
CA GLY A 136 0.02 11.22 3.97
C GLY A 136 -0.11 10.97 2.46
N VAL A 137 0.45 9.87 1.97
CA VAL A 137 0.32 9.41 0.58
C VAL A 137 -0.79 8.36 0.53
N THR A 138 -1.54 8.30 -0.56
CA THR A 138 -2.63 7.35 -0.75
C THR A 138 -2.12 5.97 -1.16
N LEU A 139 -2.78 4.89 -0.73
CA LEU A 139 -2.46 3.52 -1.18
C LEU A 139 -2.94 3.34 -2.63
N PRO A 140 -2.05 2.98 -3.58
CA PRO A 140 -2.44 2.78 -4.96
C PRO A 140 -3.60 1.79 -5.09
N PHE A 141 -4.54 2.05 -5.99
CA PHE A 141 -5.73 1.25 -6.30
C PHE A 141 -6.79 1.11 -5.19
N MET A 142 -6.48 1.39 -3.93
CA MET A 142 -7.34 1.10 -2.79
C MET A 142 -7.87 2.35 -2.08
N SER A 143 -7.04 3.40 -1.96
CA SER A 143 -7.45 4.63 -1.28
C SER A 143 -8.45 5.43 -2.09
N GLN A 144 -9.38 6.07 -1.41
CA GLN A 144 -10.31 7.02 -1.99
C GLN A 144 -9.57 8.30 -2.41
N GLY A 145 -9.22 8.37 -3.67
CA GLY A 145 -8.56 9.53 -4.28
C GLY A 145 -8.73 9.45 -5.79
N GLY A 146 -9.69 10.18 -6.35
CA GLY A 146 -10.02 10.09 -7.78
C GLY A 146 -8.82 10.29 -8.71
N THR A 147 -7.99 11.27 -8.43
CA THR A 147 -6.77 11.55 -9.22
C THR A 147 -5.68 10.50 -9.00
N SER A 148 -5.50 10.02 -7.77
CA SER A 148 -4.53 8.96 -7.44
C SER A 148 -4.92 7.63 -8.07
N LEU A 149 -6.20 7.28 -8.03
CA LEU A 149 -6.73 6.07 -8.65
C LEU A 149 -6.54 6.11 -10.18
N LEU A 150 -6.92 7.24 -10.81
CA LEU A 150 -6.73 7.44 -12.24
C LEU A 150 -5.25 7.33 -12.63
N ALA A 151 -4.35 7.99 -11.89
CA ALA A 151 -2.90 7.92 -12.13
C ALA A 151 -2.36 6.49 -12.00
N SER A 152 -2.84 5.72 -11.01
CA SER A 152 -2.44 4.33 -10.80
C SER A 152 -2.87 3.44 -11.97
N PHE A 153 -4.09 3.58 -12.49
CA PHE A 153 -4.56 2.84 -13.65
C PHE A 153 -3.84 3.25 -14.94
N ILE A 154 -3.55 4.53 -15.14
CA ILE A 154 -2.74 5.01 -16.27
C ILE A 154 -1.34 4.39 -16.19
N ALA A 155 -0.71 4.37 -15.02
CA ALA A 155 0.61 3.77 -14.83
C ALA A 155 0.62 2.28 -15.19
N VAL A 156 -0.41 1.51 -14.77
CA VAL A 156 -0.55 0.11 -15.15
C VAL A 156 -0.79 -0.04 -16.66
N GLY A 157 -1.58 0.83 -17.27
CA GLY A 157 -1.78 0.84 -18.73
C GLY A 157 -0.47 0.99 -19.49
N PHE A 158 0.39 1.93 -19.08
CA PHE A 158 1.73 2.06 -19.65
C PHE A 158 2.61 0.83 -19.39
N LEU A 159 2.54 0.26 -18.19
CA LEU A 159 3.30 -0.94 -17.83
C LEU A 159 2.89 -2.14 -18.71
N LEU A 160 1.60 -2.32 -18.97
CA LEU A 160 1.09 -3.33 -19.88
C LEU A 160 1.56 -3.09 -21.32
N ARG A 161 1.59 -1.83 -21.77
CA ARG A 161 2.11 -1.48 -23.11
C ARG A 161 3.58 -1.82 -23.24
N CYS A 162 4.39 -1.52 -22.22
CA CYS A 162 5.81 -1.92 -22.20
C CYS A 162 5.97 -3.44 -22.25
N GLY A 163 5.08 -4.19 -21.60
CA GLY A 163 5.07 -5.65 -21.64
C GLY A 163 4.73 -6.20 -23.00
N HIS A 164 3.76 -5.62 -23.68
CA HIS A 164 3.33 -6.01 -25.01
C HIS A 164 4.46 -5.82 -26.06
N GLU A 165 5.17 -4.71 -26.01
CA GLU A 165 6.35 -4.51 -26.85
C GLU A 165 7.44 -5.57 -26.63
N GLY A 166 7.58 -6.07 -25.39
CA GLY A 166 8.55 -7.11 -25.03
C GLY A 166 8.23 -8.50 -25.60
N THR A 167 6.94 -8.84 -25.77
CA THR A 167 6.51 -10.18 -26.18
C THR A 167 6.56 -10.42 -27.71
N GLY A 168 6.77 -9.37 -28.51
CA GLY A 168 6.93 -9.53 -29.97
C GLY A 168 5.63 -9.74 -30.75
N GLU A 169 4.49 -9.68 -30.11
CA GLU A 169 3.17 -9.83 -30.75
C GLU A 169 2.91 -8.78 -31.83
N GLN A 170 3.56 -7.61 -31.74
CA GLN A 170 3.53 -6.60 -32.80
C GLN A 170 4.18 -7.10 -34.12
N ALA A 171 5.17 -7.97 -34.04
CA ALA A 171 5.79 -8.54 -35.22
C ALA A 171 4.86 -9.48 -36.00
N GLU A 172 3.90 -10.12 -35.34
CA GLU A 172 2.87 -10.94 -35.99
C GLU A 172 1.77 -10.09 -36.63
N VAL A 173 1.36 -9.00 -35.97
CA VAL A 173 0.36 -8.08 -36.54
C VAL A 173 0.92 -7.27 -37.71
N GLU A 174 2.17 -6.84 -37.66
CA GLU A 174 2.86 -6.18 -38.77
C GLU A 174 3.22 -7.17 -39.91
N GLY A 175 3.49 -8.44 -39.58
CA GLY A 175 3.73 -9.49 -40.56
C GLY A 175 2.48 -9.96 -41.30
N ALA A 176 1.27 -9.80 -40.72
CA ALA A 176 -0.03 -10.13 -41.33
C ALA A 176 -0.62 -8.97 -42.15
N GLY A 177 -0.14 -7.76 -42.00
CA GLY A 177 -0.58 -6.54 -42.70
C GLY A 177 0.37 -6.13 -43.81
N VAL A 178 0.06 -6.54 -45.05
CA VAL A 178 0.50 -5.94 -46.32
C VAL A 178 1.94 -5.40 -46.38
N SER A 179 2.73 -6.11 -47.18
CA SER A 179 3.96 -5.66 -47.82
C SER A 179 3.84 -4.23 -48.40
N GLY A 180 4.03 -3.26 -47.60
CA GLY A 180 4.24 -1.86 -47.96
C GLY A 180 5.63 -1.45 -47.47
N LYS A 181 6.65 -1.59 -48.36
CA LYS A 181 7.94 -0.93 -48.18
C LYS A 181 7.70 0.57 -48.09
N VAL A 182 7.57 1.11 -46.89
CA VAL A 182 7.72 2.55 -46.65
C VAL A 182 8.97 2.75 -45.82
N PHE A 183 9.96 3.22 -46.51
CA PHE A 183 11.13 3.98 -46.08
C PHE A 183 11.64 3.65 -44.67
N GLY A 184 12.58 2.67 -44.63
CA GLY A 184 13.30 2.34 -43.42
C GLY A 184 14.24 3.44 -42.99
N SER A 185 14.01 3.97 -41.82
CA SER A 185 15.12 4.42 -40.98
C SER A 185 15.54 3.21 -40.16
N HIS A 186 16.56 2.51 -40.63
CA HIS A 186 17.40 1.69 -39.76
C HIS A 186 18.07 2.63 -38.76
N LEU A 187 17.39 2.96 -37.70
CA LEU A 187 18.03 3.21 -36.44
C LEU A 187 18.41 1.83 -35.90
N GLU A 188 19.50 1.31 -36.41
CA GLU A 188 20.22 0.26 -35.71
C GLU A 188 20.51 0.82 -34.31
N THR A 189 19.70 0.44 -33.38
CA THR A 189 20.06 0.58 -31.97
C THR A 189 21.36 -0.19 -31.82
N PRO A 190 22.45 0.46 -31.34
CA PRO A 190 23.68 -0.24 -31.10
C PRO A 190 23.33 -1.45 -30.25
N GLU A 191 23.67 -2.64 -30.74
CA GLU A 191 23.55 -3.88 -29.98
C GLU A 191 24.12 -3.59 -28.59
N SER A 192 23.25 -3.40 -27.60
CA SER A 192 23.68 -3.40 -26.22
C SER A 192 24.26 -4.79 -26.02
N GLY A 193 25.57 -4.88 -26.06
CA GLY A 193 26.27 -6.15 -26.07
C GLY A 193 25.78 -7.04 -24.94
N VAL A 194 25.88 -8.35 -25.08
CA VAL A 194 25.48 -9.39 -24.11
C VAL A 194 25.85 -8.98 -22.68
N LEU A 195 26.96 -8.26 -22.50
CA LEU A 195 27.41 -7.69 -21.24
C LEU A 195 26.46 -6.62 -20.66
N GLY A 196 25.84 -5.79 -21.50
CA GLY A 196 24.85 -4.79 -21.05
C GLY A 196 23.56 -5.43 -20.53
N ARG A 197 23.07 -6.47 -21.22
CA ARG A 197 21.88 -7.23 -20.79
C ARG A 197 22.10 -8.01 -19.48
N ILE A 198 23.27 -8.62 -19.31
CA ILE A 198 23.64 -9.32 -18.08
C ILE A 198 23.75 -8.34 -16.91
N ALA A 199 24.36 -7.17 -17.13
CA ALA A 199 24.46 -6.14 -16.11
C ALA A 199 23.10 -5.57 -15.72
N LEU A 200 22.19 -5.36 -16.68
CA LEU A 200 20.83 -4.90 -16.43
C LEU A 200 20.01 -5.94 -15.66
N SER A 201 20.06 -7.21 -16.08
CA SER A 201 19.31 -8.27 -15.39
C SER A 201 19.77 -8.44 -13.93
N ARG A 202 21.06 -8.35 -13.66
CA ARG A 202 21.61 -8.40 -12.30
C ARG A 202 21.12 -7.22 -11.45
N ARG A 203 21.11 -6.01 -12.00
CA ARG A 203 20.59 -4.82 -11.30
C ARG A 203 19.10 -4.94 -10.99
N LEU A 204 18.30 -5.44 -11.91
CA LEU A 204 16.88 -5.68 -11.72
C LEU A 204 16.62 -6.77 -10.67
N THR A 205 17.43 -7.84 -10.63
CA THR A 205 17.35 -8.86 -9.58
C THR A 205 17.64 -8.29 -8.21
N VAL A 206 18.64 -7.42 -8.08
CA VAL A 206 18.94 -6.72 -6.82
C VAL A 206 17.78 -5.83 -6.40
N LEU A 207 17.18 -5.09 -7.34
CA LEU A 207 16.03 -4.22 -7.07
C LEU A 207 14.81 -5.05 -6.65
N THR A 208 14.56 -6.17 -7.31
CA THR A 208 13.49 -7.11 -6.92
C THR A 208 13.71 -7.65 -5.50
N GLY A 209 14.93 -8.08 -5.19
CA GLY A 209 15.30 -8.54 -3.85
C GLY A 209 15.12 -7.45 -2.79
N PHE A 210 15.43 -6.20 -3.14
CA PHE A 210 15.22 -5.06 -2.26
C PHE A 210 13.74 -4.84 -1.95
N PHE A 211 12.85 -4.85 -2.94
CA PHE A 211 11.40 -4.73 -2.71
C PHE A 211 10.86 -5.92 -1.91
N CYS A 212 11.24 -7.14 -2.23
CA CYS A 212 10.84 -8.31 -1.44
C CYS A 212 11.28 -8.20 0.03
N ALA A 213 12.46 -7.66 0.30
CA ALA A 213 12.94 -7.44 1.66
C ALA A 213 12.13 -6.34 2.39
N LEU A 214 11.79 -5.24 1.70
CA LEU A 214 10.94 -4.19 2.25
C LEU A 214 9.57 -4.74 2.64
N ASP A 215 8.93 -5.47 1.73
CA ASP A 215 7.60 -6.04 1.96
C ASP A 215 7.61 -7.14 3.03
N ALA A 216 8.67 -7.95 3.10
CA ALA A 216 8.87 -8.90 4.19
C ALA A 216 8.96 -8.19 5.55
N THR A 217 9.60 -7.02 5.61
CA THR A 217 9.64 -6.18 6.80
C THR A 217 8.25 -5.68 7.19
N LEU A 218 7.40 -5.30 6.22
CA LEU A 218 6.01 -4.91 6.48
C LEU A 218 5.21 -6.06 7.07
N ILE A 219 5.30 -7.26 6.49
CA ILE A 219 4.58 -8.45 6.98
C ILE A 219 5.05 -8.82 8.38
N ALA A 220 6.36 -8.79 8.64
CA ALA A 220 6.91 -9.03 9.97
C ALA A 220 6.42 -8.01 11.00
N ARG A 221 6.38 -6.72 10.64
CA ARG A 221 5.86 -5.65 11.49
C ARG A 221 4.37 -5.82 11.76
N LEU A 222 3.59 -6.15 10.74
CA LEU A 222 2.16 -6.41 10.87
C LEU A 222 1.90 -7.59 11.84
N ALA A 223 2.61 -8.72 11.64
CA ALA A 223 2.52 -9.86 12.54
C ALA A 223 2.92 -9.50 13.98
N TYR A 224 3.97 -8.71 14.14
CA TYR A 224 4.38 -8.22 15.45
C TYR A 224 3.28 -7.41 16.16
N LEU A 225 2.62 -6.51 15.43
CA LEU A 225 1.53 -5.67 16.00
C LEU A 225 0.28 -6.50 16.31
N GLN A 226 -0.11 -7.44 15.44
CA GLN A 226 -1.36 -8.20 15.56
C GLN A 226 -1.26 -9.44 16.44
N ILE A 227 -0.06 -10.00 16.64
CA ILE A 227 0.13 -11.20 17.46
C ILE A 227 0.76 -10.85 18.81
N PHE A 228 1.90 -10.16 18.79
CA PHE A 228 2.70 -9.96 20.01
C PHE A 228 2.28 -8.73 20.81
N LYS A 229 1.99 -7.61 20.14
CA LYS A 229 1.62 -6.34 20.79
C LYS A 229 0.11 -6.09 20.85
N ALA A 230 -0.70 -6.92 20.24
CA ALA A 230 -2.14 -6.69 20.13
C ALA A 230 -2.82 -6.49 21.51
N GLU A 231 -2.51 -7.34 22.46
CA GLU A 231 -3.13 -7.28 23.79
C GLU A 231 -2.69 -6.05 24.60
N GLU A 232 -1.40 -5.70 24.53
CA GLU A 232 -0.87 -4.49 25.15
C GLU A 232 -1.55 -3.23 24.61
N ILE A 233 -1.68 -3.14 23.28
CA ILE A 233 -2.30 -2.00 22.59
C ILE A 233 -3.81 -1.92 22.89
N ARG A 234 -4.51 -3.05 22.95
CA ARG A 234 -5.95 -3.11 23.28
C ARG A 234 -6.25 -2.67 24.70
N MET A 235 -5.36 -2.99 25.64
CA MET A 235 -5.54 -2.67 27.06
C MET A 235 -5.18 -1.22 27.41
N LEU A 236 -4.73 -0.41 26.43
CA LEU A 236 -4.43 0.99 26.68
C LEU A 236 -5.72 1.74 27.12
N PRO A 237 -5.65 2.55 28.20
CA PRO A 237 -6.81 3.31 28.70
C PRO A 237 -7.40 4.29 27.67
N SER A 238 -6.58 4.73 26.73
CA SER A 238 -6.96 5.62 25.61
C SER A 238 -7.63 4.91 24.46
N ASN A 239 -7.78 3.57 24.50
CA ASN A 239 -8.41 2.80 23.44
C ASN A 239 -9.94 2.86 23.52
N ASN A 240 -10.53 3.69 22.67
CA ASN A 240 -11.98 3.86 22.60
C ASN A 240 -12.72 2.69 21.93
N HIS A 241 -12.03 1.82 21.19
CA HIS A 241 -12.65 0.65 20.53
C HIS A 241 -13.23 -0.32 21.54
N VAL A 242 -12.54 -0.56 22.65
CA VAL A 242 -13.00 -1.48 23.71
C VAL A 242 -14.23 -0.91 24.41
N SER A 243 -14.23 0.39 24.74
CA SER A 243 -15.35 1.04 25.40
C SER A 243 -16.60 1.08 24.52
N THR A 244 -16.45 1.30 23.23
CA THR A 244 -17.56 1.34 22.27
C THR A 244 -18.14 -0.06 22.02
N LYS A 245 -17.31 -1.11 21.97
CA LYS A 245 -17.77 -2.50 21.90
C LYS A 245 -18.58 -2.89 23.16
N ALA A 246 -18.13 -2.46 24.33
CA ALA A 246 -18.84 -2.69 25.59
C ALA A 246 -20.15 -1.90 25.70
N SER A 247 -20.23 -0.74 25.05
CA SER A 247 -21.42 0.13 25.09
C SER A 247 -22.48 -0.21 24.03
N LYS A 248 -22.31 -1.24 23.20
CA LYS A 248 -23.41 -1.84 22.40
C LYS A 248 -24.40 -2.51 23.35
N VAL A 249 -25.04 -1.68 24.16
CA VAL A 249 -26.19 -2.07 25.00
C VAL A 249 -27.25 -2.60 24.05
N ARG A 250 -27.80 -3.78 24.35
CA ARG A 250 -29.02 -4.27 23.71
C ARG A 250 -30.06 -3.15 23.76
N ARG A 251 -30.52 -2.72 22.61
CA ARG A 251 -31.67 -1.79 22.57
C ARG A 251 -32.81 -2.45 23.31
N GLY A 252 -33.30 -1.79 24.32
CA GLY A 252 -34.49 -2.28 25.03
C GLY A 252 -35.68 -2.29 24.07
N SER A 253 -36.52 -3.32 24.13
CA SER A 253 -37.74 -3.37 23.37
C SER A 253 -38.65 -2.20 23.80
N ILE A 254 -39.26 -1.54 22.84
CA ILE A 254 -40.30 -0.54 23.09
C ILE A 254 -41.59 -1.30 23.32
N LEU A 255 -42.09 -1.22 24.55
CA LEU A 255 -43.34 -1.86 24.93
C LEU A 255 -44.49 -0.85 24.96
N THR A 256 -45.69 -1.27 24.58
CA THR A 256 -46.92 -0.52 24.86
C THR A 256 -47.25 -0.57 26.34
N SER A 257 -48.19 0.27 26.80
CA SER A 257 -48.71 0.21 28.16
C SER A 257 -49.29 -1.16 28.54
N ASP A 258 -49.70 -1.96 27.56
CA ASP A 258 -50.25 -3.29 27.69
C ASP A 258 -49.20 -4.42 27.60
N GLY A 259 -47.90 -4.05 27.57
CA GLY A 259 -46.77 -4.99 27.54
C GLY A 259 -46.49 -5.64 26.18
N VAL A 260 -47.10 -5.17 25.11
CA VAL A 260 -46.86 -5.67 23.75
C VAL A 260 -45.64 -5.00 23.16
N THR A 261 -44.69 -5.78 22.63
CA THR A 261 -43.45 -5.28 21.98
C THR A 261 -43.79 -4.60 20.68
N LEU A 262 -43.51 -3.29 20.56
CA LEU A 262 -43.67 -2.51 19.33
C LEU A 262 -42.44 -2.56 18.43
N ALA A 263 -41.24 -2.65 19.00
CA ALA A 263 -39.98 -2.79 18.28
C ALA A 263 -38.91 -3.42 19.20
N GLU A 264 -38.01 -4.21 18.62
CA GLU A 264 -36.82 -4.79 19.25
C GLU A 264 -35.55 -4.13 18.71
#